data_3239f61274e9443885a2e2bcc0f2d7f6
#
_entry.id   3239f61274e9443885a2e2bcc0f2d7f6
#
_cell.length_a   1.000
_cell.length_b   1.000
_cell.length_c   1.000
_cell.angle_alpha   90.00
_cell.angle_beta   90.00
_cell.angle_gamma   90.00
#
_symmetry.space_group_name_H-M   'P 1'
#
loop_
_entity.id
_entity.type
_entity.pdbx_description
1 polymer ?
#
loop_
_entity_poly.entity_id
_entity_poly.type
_entity_poly.pdbx_seq_one_letter_code
_entity_poly.pdbx_strand_id
1 'polypeptide(L)'
;FNSCPDSETMGRVAKRWEEKYGLKLVELSHDTLTFQSDRRISKKEAVEITEETVELCAEIVNGKENQQIETISRTGRITLWWD
;
A
#
# COMPACT_ATOMS: atom_id res chain seq x y z
N PHE A 1 -8.28 5.11 16.06
CA PHE A 1 -8.20 5.29 15.16
C PHE A 1 -8.96 5.47 14.34
N ASN A 2 -9.06 5.58 13.96
CA ASN A 2 -9.62 5.64 13.36
C ASN A 2 -10.10 6.03 12.16
N SER A 3 -10.11 6.59 11.56
CA SER A 3 -10.52 7.23 10.37
C SER A 3 -9.93 6.63 9.12
N CYS A 4 -9.02 5.75 9.25
CA CYS A 4 -8.44 5.07 8.12
C CYS A 4 -9.37 3.97 7.68
N PRO A 5 -9.17 3.39 6.48
CA PRO A 5 -10.20 2.62 5.81
C PRO A 5 -10.69 1.44 6.62
N ASP A 6 -11.96 1.12 6.46
CA ASP A 6 -12.51 -0.05 7.09
C ASP A 6 -12.03 -1.31 6.36
N SER A 7 -12.32 -2.47 6.92
CA SER A 7 -11.84 -3.72 6.36
C SER A 7 -12.41 -4.00 4.97
N GLU A 8 -13.63 -3.54 4.72
CA GLU A 8 -14.25 -3.72 3.41
C GLU A 8 -13.50 -2.93 2.34
N THR A 9 -13.19 -1.67 2.63
CA THR A 9 -12.45 -0.83 1.70
C THR A 9 -11.06 -1.39 1.46
N MET A 10 -10.39 -1.83 2.51
CA MET A 10 -9.06 -2.41 2.36
C MET A 10 -9.10 -3.70 1.54
N GLY A 11 -10.15 -4.49 1.70
CA GLY A 11 -10.31 -5.70 0.90
C GLY A 11 -10.40 -5.40 -0.58
N ARG A 12 -11.14 -4.36 -0.95
CA ARG A 12 -11.25 -3.95 -2.35
C ARG A 12 -9.92 -3.46 -2.90
N VAL A 13 -9.21 -2.67 -2.12
CA VAL A 13 -7.92 -2.15 -2.54
C VAL A 13 -6.91 -3.29 -2.69
N ALA A 14 -6.91 -4.23 -1.75
CA ALA A 14 -6.01 -5.37 -1.81
C ALA A 14 -6.24 -6.18 -3.07
N LYS A 15 -7.51 -6.43 -3.42
CA LYS A 15 -7.84 -7.18 -4.62
C LYS A 15 -7.41 -6.42 -5.87
N ARG A 16 -7.66 -5.11 -5.91
CA ARG A 16 -7.27 -4.27 -7.04
C ARG A 16 -5.77 -4.28 -7.24
N TRP A 17 -5.01 -4.15 -6.14
CA TRP A 17 -3.56 -4.13 -6.20
C TRP A 17 -3.01 -5.48 -6.65
N GLU A 18 -3.64 -6.56 -6.22
CA GLU A 18 -3.23 -7.88 -6.66
C GLU A 18 -3.41 -8.05 -8.17
N GLU A 19 -4.54 -7.61 -8.69
CA GLU A 19 -4.84 -7.73 -10.12
C GLU A 19 -3.99 -6.79 -10.96
N LYS A 20 -3.76 -5.58 -10.47
CA LYS A 20 -3.10 -4.56 -11.27
C LYS A 20 -1.58 -4.59 -11.14
N TYR A 21 -1.08 -4.86 -9.96
CA TYR A 21 0.36 -4.77 -9.70
C TYR A 21 0.99 -6.08 -9.25
N GLY A 22 0.20 -7.10 -9.07
CA GLY A 22 0.73 -8.36 -8.54
C GLY A 22 1.07 -8.28 -7.07
N LEU A 23 0.50 -7.32 -6.36
CA LEU A 23 0.73 -7.16 -4.92
C LEU A 23 -0.17 -8.12 -4.15
N LYS A 24 0.43 -8.98 -3.36
CA LYS A 24 -0.29 -9.95 -2.56
C LYS A 24 -0.13 -9.62 -1.09
N LEU A 25 -1.22 -9.77 -0.35
CA LEU A 25 -1.19 -9.57 1.09
C LEU A 25 -0.42 -10.70 1.73
N VAL A 26 0.69 -10.38 2.37
CA VAL A 26 1.55 -11.40 2.99
C VAL A 26 1.55 -11.32 4.50
N GLU A 27 1.07 -10.22 5.06
CA GLU A 27 0.99 -10.08 6.51
C GLU A 27 -0.21 -9.23 6.87
N LEU A 28 -0.94 -9.65 7.87
CA LEU A 28 -2.12 -8.94 8.37
C LEU A 28 -2.11 -8.93 9.88
N SER A 29 -2.11 -7.75 10.46
CA SER A 29 -2.26 -7.55 11.90
C SER A 29 -3.42 -6.58 12.12
N HIS A 30 -3.77 -6.33 13.37
CA HIS A 30 -4.85 -5.41 13.68
C HIS A 30 -4.52 -3.97 13.28
N ASP A 31 -3.25 -3.64 13.12
CA ASP A 31 -2.83 -2.28 12.78
C ASP A 31 -1.86 -2.23 11.59
N THR A 32 -1.57 -3.36 10.96
CA THR A 32 -0.57 -3.42 9.89
C THR A 32 -1.01 -4.33 8.77
N LEU A 33 -0.79 -3.87 7.53
CA LEU A 33 -0.97 -4.69 6.34
C LEU A 33 0.31 -4.61 5.53
N THR A 34 0.82 -5.76 5.13
CA THR A 34 2.01 -5.81 4.29
C THR A 34 1.70 -6.53 2.98
N PHE A 35 2.05 -5.89 1.88
CA PHE A 35 1.89 -6.46 0.55
C PHE A 35 3.25 -6.69 -0.06
N GLN A 36 3.38 -7.74 -0.85
CA GLN A 36 4.60 -8.05 -1.57
C GLN A 36 4.25 -8.36 -3.02
N SER A 37 4.92 -7.68 -3.95
CA SER A 37 4.72 -7.95 -5.36
C SER A 37 5.47 -9.21 -5.76
N ASP A 38 4.88 -10.01 -6.66
CA ASP A 38 5.53 -11.17 -7.23
C ASP A 38 6.34 -10.81 -8.47
N ARG A 39 6.39 -9.52 -8.81
CA ARG A 39 7.18 -9.01 -9.91
C ARG A 39 7.72 -7.64 -9.56
N ARG A 40 8.61 -7.14 -10.38
CA ARG A 40 9.20 -5.83 -10.16
C ARG A 40 8.17 -4.74 -10.40
N ILE A 41 8.11 -3.76 -9.52
CA ILE A 41 7.21 -2.63 -9.65
C ILE A 41 8.02 -1.44 -10.17
N SER A 42 7.54 -0.84 -11.26
CA SER A 42 8.20 0.33 -11.82
C SER A 42 7.96 1.54 -10.93
N LYS A 43 8.79 2.56 -11.12
CA LYS A 43 8.63 3.79 -10.35
C LYS A 43 7.27 4.43 -10.61
N LYS A 44 6.80 4.37 -11.87
CA LYS A 44 5.49 4.90 -12.22
C LYS A 44 4.39 4.20 -11.44
N GLU A 45 4.47 2.88 -11.38
CA GLU A 45 3.49 2.11 -10.61
C GLU A 45 3.59 2.43 -9.12
N ALA A 46 4.80 2.62 -8.61
CA ALA A 46 4.99 2.96 -7.22
C ALA A 46 4.35 4.31 -6.89
N VAL A 47 4.44 5.27 -7.80
CA VAL A 47 3.78 6.56 -7.62
C VAL A 47 2.27 6.38 -7.56
N GLU A 48 1.71 5.59 -8.47
CA GLU A 48 0.28 5.33 -8.49
C GLU A 48 -0.20 4.69 -7.20
N ILE A 49 0.55 3.70 -6.71
CA ILE A 49 0.20 3.01 -5.47
C ILE A 49 0.24 3.98 -4.30
N THR A 50 1.26 4.83 -4.24
CA THR A 50 1.39 5.81 -3.17
C THR A 50 0.24 6.81 -3.19
N GLU A 51 -0.15 7.25 -4.39
CA GLU A 51 -1.27 8.17 -4.51
C GLU A 51 -2.57 7.53 -4.03
N GLU A 52 -2.78 6.26 -4.36
CA GLU A 52 -3.96 5.55 -3.88
C GLU A 52 -3.93 5.39 -2.37
N THR A 53 -2.75 5.17 -1.80
CA THR A 53 -2.61 5.09 -0.35
C THR A 53 -3.00 6.41 0.31
N VAL A 54 -2.57 7.53 -0.26
CA VAL A 54 -2.91 8.85 0.27
C VAL A 54 -4.41 9.08 0.21
N GLU A 55 -5.06 8.65 -0.85
CA GLU A 55 -6.51 8.79 -0.97
C GLU A 55 -7.25 7.95 0.07
N LEU A 56 -6.71 6.78 0.39
CA LEU A 56 -7.32 5.92 1.40
C LEU A 56 -7.17 6.53 2.78
N CYS A 57 -5.97 6.91 3.13
CA CYS A 57 -5.68 7.45 4.44
C CYS A 57 -4.34 8.18 4.36
N ALA A 58 -4.40 9.51 4.27
CA ALA A 58 -3.20 10.32 4.13
C ALA A 58 -2.26 10.14 5.31
N GLU A 59 -2.79 9.77 6.47
CA GLU A 59 -1.97 9.60 7.66
C GLU A 59 -0.97 8.45 7.53
N ILE A 60 -1.26 7.47 6.69
CA ILE A 60 -0.38 6.33 6.51
C ILE A 60 0.98 6.78 5.96
N VAL A 61 0.98 7.68 5.00
CA VAL A 61 2.22 8.16 4.41
C VAL A 61 2.72 9.45 5.04
N ASN A 62 1.81 10.37 5.34
CA ASN A 62 2.08 11.58 6.12
C ASN A 62 3.42 12.25 5.79
N GLY A 63 3.59 12.68 4.54
CA GLY A 63 4.79 13.41 4.13
C GLY A 63 5.97 12.54 3.74
N LYS A 64 5.78 11.21 3.70
CA LYS A 64 6.84 10.29 3.34
C LYS A 64 6.60 9.64 1.99
N GLU A 65 5.87 10.33 1.12
CA GLU A 65 5.50 9.78 -0.19
C GLU A 65 6.71 9.37 -1.01
N ASN A 66 7.74 10.23 -1.06
CA ASN A 66 8.92 9.91 -1.86
C ASN A 66 9.65 8.70 -1.32
N GLN A 67 9.72 8.57 -0.01
CA GLN A 67 10.36 7.43 0.62
C GLN A 67 9.61 6.15 0.30
N GLN A 68 8.28 6.20 0.35
CA GLN A 68 7.47 5.03 0.03
C GLN A 68 7.62 4.64 -1.44
N ILE A 69 7.60 5.62 -2.34
CA ILE A 69 7.76 5.36 -3.77
C ILE A 69 9.08 4.64 -4.01
N GLU A 70 10.16 5.12 -3.40
CA GLU A 70 11.46 4.52 -3.58
C GLU A 70 11.51 3.10 -3.03
N THR A 71 10.94 2.89 -1.86
CA THR A 71 10.91 1.56 -1.24
C THR A 71 10.13 0.58 -2.11
N ILE A 72 8.95 0.99 -2.61
CA ILE A 72 8.13 0.13 -3.44
C ILE A 72 8.86 -0.23 -4.73
N SER A 73 9.46 0.75 -5.39
CA SER A 73 10.12 0.49 -6.67
C SER A 73 11.36 -0.37 -6.50
N ARG A 74 11.99 -0.32 -5.34
CA ARG A 74 13.20 -1.10 -5.12
C ARG A 74 12.92 -2.50 -4.62
N THR A 75 11.95 -2.66 -3.72
CA THR A 75 11.71 -3.94 -3.07
C THR A 75 10.40 -4.61 -3.49
N GLY A 76 9.46 -3.86 -4.07
CA GLY A 76 8.15 -4.39 -4.39
C GLY A 76 7.31 -4.66 -3.16
N ARG A 77 7.67 -4.06 -2.03
CA ARG A 77 6.99 -4.32 -0.77
C ARG A 77 6.37 -3.05 -0.22
N ILE A 78 5.15 -3.16 0.26
CA ILE A 78 4.42 -2.05 0.88
C ILE A 78 3.95 -2.47 2.24
N THR A 79 4.26 -1.67 3.26
CA THR A 79 3.73 -1.87 4.59
C THR A 79 2.86 -0.67 4.94
N LEU A 80 1.60 -0.92 5.22
CA LEU A 80 0.65 0.10 5.66
C LEU A 80 0.35 -0.14 7.13
N TRP A 81 0.43 0.91 7.93
CA TRP A 81 0.11 0.78 9.34
C TRP A 81 -0.59 2.04 9.82
N TRP A 82 -1.40 1.87 10.86
CA TRP A 82 -2.18 2.98 11.43
C TRP A 82 -2.47 2.69 12.89
N ASP A 83 -2.83 3.75 13.60
CA ASP A 83 -3.20 3.60 15.01
C ASP A 83 -4.69 3.32 15.16
#